data_552a5d97dc71a6d5b7427520dbae9851
#
_entry.id   552a5d97dc71a6d5b7427520dbae9851
#
_cell.length_a   1.000
_cell.length_b   1.000
_cell.length_c   1.000
_cell.angle_alpha   90.00
_cell.angle_beta   90.00
_cell.angle_gamma   90.00
#
_symmetry.space_group_name_H-M   'P 1'
#
loop_
_entity.id
_entity.type
_entity.pdbx_description
1 polymer ?
#
loop_
_entity_poly.entity_id
_entity_poly.type
_entity_poly.pdbx_seq_one_letter_code
_entity_poly.pdbx_strand_id
1 'polypeptide(L)' 'MTKKFNVIVEEGEDGYLISEVVELPGCHTQAKTYDELIKRTKEAISLYLSVKKVEPSNKFLSLQQIEV' A
#
# COMPACT_ATOMS: atom_id res chain seq x y z
N MET A 1 6.20 11.89 16.09
CA MET A 1 6.21 10.45 16.32
C MET A 1 6.27 9.68 15.02
N THR A 2 7.21 8.78 14.92
CA THR A 2 7.32 7.97 13.72
C THR A 2 6.47 6.73 13.86
N LYS A 3 5.79 6.41 12.78
CA LYS A 3 5.04 5.17 12.72
C LYS A 3 5.84 4.15 11.94
N LYS A 4 5.75 2.91 12.40
CA LYS A 4 6.43 1.82 11.74
C LYS A 4 5.42 0.92 11.07
N PHE A 5 5.75 0.51 9.86
CA PHE A 5 4.90 -0.37 9.11
C PHE A 5 5.69 -1.62 8.73
N ASN A 6 5.01 -2.74 8.75
CA ASN A 6 5.60 -4.00 8.33
C ASN A 6 5.33 -4.18 6.84
N VAL A 7 6.39 -4.44 6.10
CA VAL A 7 6.29 -4.55 4.66
C VAL A 7 6.82 -5.91 4.25
N ILE A 8 6.01 -6.63 3.49
CA ILE A 8 6.40 -7.91 2.93
C ILE A 8 6.96 -7.64 1.54
N VAL A 9 8.18 -8.12 1.29
CA VAL A 9 8.81 -7.97 -0.01
C VAL A 9 8.92 -9.32 -0.66
N GLU A 10 8.39 -9.43 -1.87
CA GLU A 10 8.41 -10.67 -2.62
C GLU A 10 8.95 -10.40 -4.02
N GLU A 11 9.51 -11.44 -4.60
CA GLU A 11 10.01 -11.36 -5.96
C GLU A 11 8.92 -11.86 -6.90
N GLY A 12 8.49 -10.97 -7.79
CA GLY A 12 7.48 -11.32 -8.76
C GLY A 12 8.11 -11.78 -10.08
N GLU A 13 7.29 -11.76 -11.11
CA GLU A 13 7.75 -12.17 -12.43
C GLU A 13 8.59 -11.07 -13.06
N ASP A 14 9.47 -11.47 -13.98
CA ASP A 14 10.29 -10.54 -14.76
C ASP A 14 11.23 -9.72 -13.89
N GLY A 15 11.63 -10.26 -12.76
CA GLY A 15 12.61 -9.57 -11.92
C GLY A 15 12.07 -8.41 -11.13
N TYR A 16 10.78 -8.24 -11.10
CA TYR A 16 10.19 -7.17 -10.28
C TYR A 16 10.13 -7.60 -8.83
N LEU A 17 10.34 -6.63 -7.96
CA LEU A 17 10.13 -6.81 -6.54
C LEU A 17 8.81 -6.17 -6.18
N ILE A 18 8.05 -6.85 -5.32
CA ILE A 18 6.73 -6.39 -4.93
C ILE A 18 6.73 -6.18 -3.44
N SER A 19 6.18 -5.08 -2.99
CA SER A 19 6.02 -4.81 -1.57
C SER A 19 4.56 -4.69 -1.23
N GLU A 20 4.23 -5.16 -0.05
CA GLU A 20 2.87 -5.04 0.47
C GLU A 20 2.95 -4.61 1.91
N VAL A 21 2.22 -3.57 2.26
CA VAL A 21 2.21 -3.04 3.61
C VAL A 21 1.14 -3.77 4.41
N VAL A 22 1.58 -4.48 5.44
CA VAL A 22 0.69 -5.37 6.18
C VAL A 22 -0.45 -4.61 6.84
N GLU A 23 -0.15 -3.46 7.42
CA GLU A 23 -1.13 -2.69 8.16
C GLU A 23 -2.08 -1.89 7.29
N LEU A 24 -1.81 -1.79 6.01
CA LEU A 24 -2.62 -0.99 5.11
C LEU A 24 -3.11 -1.85 3.95
N PRO A 25 -4.27 -2.48 4.12
CA PRO A 25 -4.76 -3.40 3.08
C PRO A 25 -4.86 -2.72 1.73
N GLY A 26 -4.35 -3.40 0.72
CA GLY A 26 -4.36 -2.86 -0.61
C GLY A 26 -3.21 -1.93 -0.94
N CYS A 27 -2.38 -1.61 0.03
CA CYS A 27 -1.23 -0.73 -0.20
C CYS A 27 -0.05 -1.59 -0.64
N HIS A 28 0.20 -1.59 -1.93
CA HIS A 28 1.31 -2.37 -2.47
C HIS A 28 1.90 -1.64 -3.67
N THR A 29 3.13 -1.98 -3.97
CA THR A 29 3.79 -1.37 -5.11
C THR A 29 4.87 -2.32 -5.62
N GLN A 30 5.49 -1.95 -6.72
CA GLN A 30 6.55 -2.79 -7.30
C GLN A 30 7.60 -1.92 -7.93
N ALA A 31 8.80 -2.48 -8.03
CA ALA A 31 9.92 -1.80 -8.66
C ALA A 31 10.95 -2.85 -9.06
N LYS A 32 11.92 -2.44 -9.85
CA LYS A 32 12.94 -3.38 -10.32
C LYS A 32 14.13 -3.45 -9.39
N THR A 33 14.33 -2.45 -8.55
CA THR A 33 15.42 -2.47 -7.59
C THR A 33 14.87 -2.30 -6.19
N TYR A 34 15.66 -2.78 -5.24
CA TYR A 34 15.25 -2.68 -3.84
C TYR A 34 15.16 -1.23 -3.38
N ASP A 35 16.14 -0.44 -3.77
CA ASP A 35 16.15 0.97 -3.37
C ASP A 35 14.92 1.69 -3.90
N GLU A 36 14.58 1.46 -5.14
CA GLU A 36 13.42 2.10 -5.72
C GLU A 36 12.14 1.58 -5.08
N LEU A 37 12.11 0.29 -4.75
CA LEU A 37 10.96 -0.27 -4.09
C LEU A 37 10.69 0.39 -2.75
N ILE A 38 11.73 0.60 -1.98
CA ILE A 38 11.59 1.24 -0.67
C ILE A 38 11.06 2.66 -0.84
N LYS A 39 11.60 3.37 -1.82
CA LYS A 39 11.16 4.73 -2.08
C LYS A 39 9.68 4.75 -2.47
N ARG A 40 9.29 3.87 -3.36
CA ARG A 40 7.90 3.81 -3.81
C ARG A 40 6.97 3.35 -2.70
N THR A 41 7.46 2.46 -1.84
CA THR A 41 6.66 2.00 -0.72
C THR A 41 6.37 3.15 0.24
N LYS A 42 7.37 3.97 0.51
CA LYS A 42 7.16 5.13 1.37
C LYS A 42 6.15 6.10 0.77
N GLU A 43 6.24 6.31 -0.53
CA GLU A 43 5.29 7.19 -1.19
C GLU A 43 3.89 6.62 -1.16
N ALA A 44 3.78 5.30 -1.35
CA ALA A 44 2.48 4.65 -1.33
C ALA A 44 1.84 4.74 0.05
N ILE A 45 2.64 4.56 1.10
CA ILE A 45 2.13 4.69 2.45
C ILE A 45 1.66 6.11 2.70
N SER A 46 2.46 7.06 2.31
CA SER A 46 2.12 8.46 2.52
C SER A 46 0.83 8.83 1.82
N LEU A 47 0.69 8.37 0.58
CA LEU A 47 -0.51 8.63 -0.18
C LEU A 47 -1.73 7.94 0.43
N TYR A 48 -1.56 6.71 0.85
CA TYR A 48 -2.65 5.96 1.47
C TYR A 48 -3.17 6.68 2.71
N LEU A 49 -2.26 7.10 3.58
CA LEU A 49 -2.65 7.79 4.80
C LEU A 49 -3.26 9.16 4.50
N SER A 50 -2.78 9.79 3.46
CA SER A 50 -3.29 11.09 3.07
C SER A 50 -4.74 10.99 2.62
N VAL A 51 -5.04 9.99 1.82
CA VAL A 51 -6.41 9.79 1.35
C VAL A 51 -7.33 9.48 2.51
N LYS A 52 -6.87 8.64 3.41
CA LYS A 52 -7.68 8.31 4.56
C LYS A 52 -7.94 9.50 5.44
N LYS A 53 -6.96 10.39 5.52
CA LYS A 53 -7.07 11.56 6.34
C LYS A 53 -8.03 12.57 5.78
N VAL A 54 -8.04 12.67 4.47
CA VAL A 54 -8.84 13.68 3.80
C VAL A 54 -10.14 13.10 3.35
N GLU A 55 -10.79 12.40 4.06
CA GLU A 55 -11.95 11.71 3.63
C GLU A 55 -13.22 12.39 4.05
N PRO A 56 -13.45 13.60 3.69
CA PRO A 56 -14.59 14.34 4.17
C PRO A 56 -15.84 14.12 3.37
N SER A 57 -15.69 13.85 2.11
CA SER A 57 -16.87 13.78 1.27
C SER A 57 -17.35 12.35 1.06
N ASN A 58 -16.55 11.40 1.49
CA ASN A 58 -16.94 10.01 1.30
C ASN A 58 -17.29 9.39 2.63
N LYS A 59 -18.51 8.90 2.71
CA LYS A 59 -18.94 8.21 3.91
C LYS A 59 -18.99 6.73 3.64
N PHE A 60 -18.53 5.97 4.61
CA PHE A 60 -18.62 4.53 4.49
C PHE A 60 -20.09 4.14 4.72
N LEU A 61 -20.70 3.58 3.71
CA LEU A 61 -22.07 3.17 3.81
C LEU A 61 -22.25 1.70 4.16
N SER A 62 -21.47 0.87 3.50
CA SER A 62 -21.61 -0.55 3.77
C SER A 62 -20.43 -1.30 3.18
N LEU A 63 -20.18 -2.42 3.76
CA LEU A 63 -19.21 -3.38 3.23
C LEU A 63 -20.01 -4.55 2.69
N GLN A 64 -19.85 -4.83 1.41
CA GLN A 64 -20.62 -5.89 0.77
C GLN A 64 -19.69 -6.91 0.16
N GLN A 65 -20.07 -8.15 0.29
CA GLN A 65 -19.42 -9.24 -0.42
C GLN A 65 -20.30 -9.63 -1.58
N ILE A 66 -19.72 -9.63 -2.76
CA ILE A 66 -20.47 -9.94 -3.98
C ILE A 66 -19.83 -11.17 -4.62
N GLU A 67 -20.65 -12.17 -4.83
CA GLU A 67 -20.21 -13.39 -5.51
C GLU A 67 -20.58 -13.29 -6.98
N VAL A 68 -19.62 -13.65 -7.79
CA VAL A 68 -19.89 -13.67 -9.25
C VAL A 68 -19.59 -15.05 -9.82
#